data_411f3fa6149e0b41f75d02f725f7e11f
#
_entry.id   411f3fa6149e0b41f75d02f725f7e11f
#
_cell.length_a   1.000
_cell.length_b   1.000
_cell.length_c   1.000
_cell.angle_alpha   90.00
_cell.angle_beta   90.00
_cell.angle_gamma   90.00
#
_symmetry.space_group_name_H-M   'P 1'
#
loop_
_entity.id
_entity.type
_entity.pdbx_description
1 polymer ?
#
loop_
_entity_poly.entity_id
_entity_poly.type
_entity_poly.pdbx_seq_one_letter_code
_entity_poly.pdbx_strand_id
1 'polypeptide(L)'
;MQSHSIGGPGGDESSAERMLAFARRMNPPENEIPVAVPISTLLARTDDIAIALIDVQAHTVGLRFDLAVRLRHEPRGSMRHKSYAMLNHYAGGEDADQQFLLGVEFADGRTVTNFGHPGFGATPPDEDPEKPSLSPMGGGGGGRSYDQSYWLTPLPPAGPLVVVCAWSAFDLPESRTVVDGAAIAEAGSRAVVLWPWSPPEEGPFEPPTPRVPEGGWFDRVSRVGQVTDGPLD
;
A
#
# COMPACT_ATOMS: atom_id res chain seq x y z
N MET A 1 37.01 -37.06 -0.11
CA MET A 1 36.41 -36.67 1.17
C MET A 1 36.01 -35.24 0.99
N GLN A 2 34.75 -34.97 0.62
CA GLN A 2 34.19 -33.62 0.47
C GLN A 2 33.30 -33.37 1.68
N SER A 3 33.69 -32.43 2.50
CA SER A 3 32.91 -31.96 3.64
C SER A 3 31.80 -31.06 3.14
N HIS A 4 30.56 -31.49 3.30
CA HIS A 4 29.39 -30.64 3.15
C HIS A 4 29.30 -29.77 4.42
N SER A 5 29.51 -28.48 4.25
CA SER A 5 29.24 -27.48 5.28
C SER A 5 27.70 -27.29 5.39
N ILE A 6 27.16 -27.72 6.50
CA ILE A 6 25.74 -27.49 6.87
C ILE A 6 25.64 -26.02 7.29
N GLY A 7 24.87 -25.23 6.56
CA GLY A 7 24.56 -23.85 6.92
C GLY A 7 23.90 -23.80 8.31
N GLY A 8 24.46 -23.00 9.20
CA GLY A 8 23.97 -22.84 10.56
C GLY A 8 22.67 -22.03 10.64
N PRO A 9 21.90 -22.12 11.75
CA PRO A 9 20.59 -21.50 11.96
C PRO A 9 20.58 -19.97 12.01
N GLY A 10 21.70 -19.30 11.97
CA GLY A 10 21.78 -17.83 12.07
C GLY A 10 21.41 -17.04 10.82
N GLY A 11 21.23 -17.70 9.67
CA GLY A 11 20.84 -17.03 8.42
C GLY A 11 19.32 -16.80 8.28
N ASP A 12 18.52 -17.64 8.89
CA ASP A 12 17.06 -17.63 8.78
C ASP A 12 16.44 -16.58 9.72
N GLU A 13 16.93 -16.45 10.96
CA GLU A 13 16.44 -15.45 11.94
C GLU A 13 16.68 -14.02 11.45
N SER A 14 17.87 -13.72 10.92
CA SER A 14 18.16 -12.38 10.40
C SER A 14 17.35 -12.03 9.14
N SER A 15 16.91 -13.02 8.38
CA SER A 15 16.03 -12.86 7.23
C SER A 15 14.59 -12.55 7.66
N ALA A 16 14.09 -13.26 8.68
CA ALA A 16 12.77 -13.05 9.26
C ALA A 16 12.66 -11.65 9.92
N GLU A 17 13.66 -11.23 10.67
CA GLU A 17 13.71 -9.89 11.28
C GLU A 17 13.69 -8.78 10.23
N ARG A 18 14.45 -8.93 9.12
CA ARG A 18 14.44 -7.97 8.01
C ARG A 18 13.09 -7.90 7.30
N MET A 19 12.46 -9.06 7.05
CA MET A 19 11.11 -9.12 6.47
C MET A 19 10.09 -8.42 7.36
N LEU A 20 10.16 -8.63 8.67
CA LEU A 20 9.27 -8.01 9.63
C LEU A 20 9.48 -6.49 9.71
N ALA A 21 10.73 -6.04 9.74
CA ALA A 21 11.05 -4.61 9.67
C ALA A 21 10.56 -3.96 8.38
N PHE A 22 10.72 -4.65 7.24
CA PHE A 22 10.18 -4.20 5.96
C PHE A 22 8.65 -4.13 5.97
N ALA A 23 7.97 -5.17 6.44
CA ALA A 23 6.51 -5.19 6.52
C ALA A 23 5.96 -4.06 7.40
N ARG A 24 6.60 -3.78 8.54
CA ARG A 24 6.28 -2.64 9.42
C ARG A 24 6.46 -1.29 8.71
N ARG A 25 7.50 -1.15 7.91
CA ARG A 25 7.76 0.07 7.17
C ARG A 25 6.72 0.33 6.08
N MET A 26 6.23 -0.73 5.45
CA MET A 26 5.27 -0.65 4.34
C MET A 26 3.82 -0.42 4.78
N ASN A 27 3.55 -0.39 6.09
CA ASN A 27 2.21 -0.24 6.64
C ASN A 27 2.18 0.80 7.77
N PRO A 28 1.05 1.50 7.98
CA PRO A 28 0.84 2.31 9.17
C PRO A 28 1.00 1.46 10.44
N PRO A 29 1.55 2.01 11.53
CA PRO A 29 1.65 1.31 12.80
C PRO A 29 0.28 0.93 13.36
N GLU A 30 0.05 -0.35 13.65
CA GLU A 30 -1.21 -0.87 14.20
C GLU A 30 -1.44 -0.47 15.66
N ASN A 31 -0.37 -0.11 16.36
CA ASN A 31 -0.38 0.27 17.77
C ASN A 31 -0.45 1.77 18.01
N GLU A 32 -0.83 2.56 17.00
CA GLU A 32 -0.95 4.01 17.09
C GLU A 32 -2.34 4.52 16.71
N ILE A 33 -2.73 5.62 17.33
CA ILE A 33 -3.83 6.46 16.86
C ILE A 33 -3.22 7.67 16.13
N PRO A 34 -3.43 7.82 14.82
CA PRO A 34 -2.91 8.93 14.04
C PRO A 34 -3.63 10.23 14.40
N VAL A 35 -3.02 11.34 14.04
CA VAL A 35 -3.65 12.66 14.11
C VAL A 35 -4.09 13.09 12.71
N ALA A 36 -5.37 13.41 12.56
CA ALA A 36 -5.89 13.96 11.32
C ALA A 36 -5.32 15.38 11.07
N VAL A 37 -4.82 15.58 9.86
CA VAL A 37 -4.33 16.90 9.41
C VAL A 37 -5.39 17.49 8.48
N PRO A 38 -5.89 18.72 8.72
CA PRO A 38 -6.98 19.31 7.95
C PRO A 38 -6.47 19.80 6.57
N ILE A 39 -5.94 18.87 5.77
CA ILE A 39 -5.50 19.12 4.42
C ILE A 39 -6.46 18.45 3.45
N SER A 40 -7.09 19.27 2.60
CA SER A 40 -7.88 18.83 1.45
C SER A 40 -7.56 19.79 0.32
N THR A 41 -6.85 19.31 -0.71
CA THR A 41 -6.35 20.19 -1.76
C THR A 41 -6.43 19.53 -3.14
N LEU A 42 -6.77 20.33 -4.13
CA LEU A 42 -6.79 19.91 -5.52
C LEU A 42 -5.33 19.82 -6.01
N LEU A 43 -4.93 18.64 -6.48
CA LEU A 43 -3.61 18.39 -7.05
C LEU A 43 -3.57 18.72 -8.54
N ALA A 44 -4.60 18.29 -9.28
CA ALA A 44 -4.67 18.49 -10.71
C ALA A 44 -6.12 18.46 -11.21
N ARG A 45 -6.37 19.14 -12.31
CA ARG A 45 -7.70 19.16 -12.95
C ARG A 45 -7.59 19.43 -14.45
N THR A 46 -8.39 18.69 -15.22
CA THR A 46 -8.76 19.02 -16.62
C THR A 46 -10.28 19.21 -16.70
N ASP A 47 -10.82 19.30 -17.90
CA ASP A 47 -12.28 19.35 -18.10
C ASP A 47 -12.97 18.04 -17.73
N ASP A 48 -12.25 16.90 -17.78
CA ASP A 48 -12.80 15.56 -17.62
C ASP A 48 -12.42 14.86 -16.32
N ILE A 49 -11.33 15.26 -15.68
CA ILE A 49 -10.81 14.62 -14.46
C ILE A 49 -10.34 15.66 -13.43
N ALA A 50 -10.57 15.37 -12.17
CA ALA A 50 -9.95 16.07 -11.03
C ALA A 50 -9.35 15.06 -10.06
N ILE A 51 -8.18 15.40 -9.51
CA ILE A 51 -7.48 14.63 -8.48
C ILE A 51 -7.22 15.53 -7.29
N ALA A 52 -7.62 15.09 -6.11
CA ALA A 52 -7.41 15.82 -4.86
C ALA A 52 -6.75 14.93 -3.81
N LEU A 53 -5.90 15.54 -3.01
CA LEU A 53 -5.36 14.95 -1.78
C LEU A 53 -6.38 15.21 -0.66
N ILE A 54 -6.78 14.16 0.03
CA ILE A 54 -7.75 14.20 1.15
C ILE A 54 -7.34 13.23 2.27
N ASP A 55 -8.04 13.27 3.39
CA ASP A 55 -7.92 12.32 4.51
C ASP A 55 -6.49 12.09 5.00
N VAL A 56 -5.77 13.19 5.21
CA VAL A 56 -4.38 13.17 5.65
C VAL A 56 -4.30 12.82 7.13
N GLN A 57 -3.60 11.72 7.47
CA GLN A 57 -3.43 11.19 8.82
C GLN A 57 -1.93 11.01 9.11
N ALA A 58 -1.42 11.74 10.09
CA ALA A 58 -0.02 11.67 10.49
C ALA A 58 0.16 10.69 11.65
N HIS A 59 1.09 9.75 11.46
CA HIS A 59 1.61 8.82 12.45
C HIS A 59 2.99 9.27 12.92
N THR A 60 3.55 8.63 13.96
CA THR A 60 4.90 8.95 14.44
C THR A 60 5.97 8.72 13.37
N VAL A 61 5.77 7.75 12.48
CA VAL A 61 6.78 7.29 11.51
C VAL A 61 6.38 7.50 10.04
N GLY A 62 5.22 8.05 9.78
CA GLY A 62 4.75 8.21 8.39
C GLY A 62 3.42 8.93 8.26
N LEU A 63 2.96 9.01 7.04
CA LEU A 63 1.76 9.71 6.64
C LEU A 63 0.86 8.80 5.82
N ARG A 64 -0.40 8.62 6.25
CA ARG A 64 -1.44 8.05 5.40
C ARG A 64 -2.25 9.17 4.77
N PHE A 65 -2.58 9.04 3.50
CA PHE A 65 -3.47 9.97 2.80
C PHE A 65 -4.24 9.26 1.70
N ASP A 66 -5.34 9.86 1.29
CA ASP A 66 -6.14 9.38 0.18
C ASP A 66 -6.06 10.33 -1.01
N LEU A 67 -6.03 9.76 -2.21
CA LEU A 67 -6.26 10.47 -3.46
C LEU A 67 -7.70 10.24 -3.91
N ALA A 68 -8.45 11.31 -4.00
CA ALA A 68 -9.80 11.31 -4.55
C ALA A 68 -9.73 11.64 -6.04
N VAL A 69 -10.07 10.68 -6.90
CA VAL A 69 -10.20 10.84 -8.34
C VAL A 69 -11.68 11.00 -8.70
N ARG A 70 -12.00 12.06 -9.42
CA ARG A 70 -13.36 12.36 -9.87
C ARG A 70 -13.38 12.58 -11.36
N LEU A 71 -14.23 11.83 -12.07
CA LEU A 71 -14.40 11.89 -13.51
C LEU A 71 -15.70 12.60 -13.85
N ARG A 72 -15.66 13.49 -14.83
CA ARG A 72 -16.86 14.15 -15.34
C ARG A 72 -17.83 13.18 -15.98
N HIS A 73 -17.27 12.20 -16.71
CA HIS A 73 -18.01 11.17 -17.42
C HIS A 73 -17.53 9.78 -17.01
N GLU A 74 -18.44 8.80 -17.04
CA GLU A 74 -18.04 7.40 -16.86
C GLU A 74 -17.13 6.95 -17.99
N PRO A 75 -15.98 6.32 -17.68
CA PRO A 75 -15.15 5.70 -18.71
C PRO A 75 -15.94 4.63 -19.47
N ARG A 76 -15.79 4.60 -20.78
CA ARG A 76 -16.49 3.65 -21.66
C ARG A 76 -15.58 2.50 -22.08
N GLY A 77 -16.19 1.35 -22.39
CA GLY A 77 -15.47 0.18 -22.90
C GLY A 77 -14.42 -0.34 -21.94
N SER A 78 -13.25 -0.68 -22.45
CA SER A 78 -12.12 -1.21 -21.66
C SER A 78 -11.59 -0.21 -20.62
N MET A 79 -11.71 1.10 -20.84
CA MET A 79 -11.27 2.12 -19.89
C MET A 79 -11.97 2.03 -18.51
N ARG A 80 -13.18 1.50 -18.46
CA ARG A 80 -13.91 1.34 -17.19
C ARG A 80 -13.16 0.43 -16.19
N HIS A 81 -12.56 -0.65 -16.69
CA HIS A 81 -11.78 -1.58 -15.86
C HIS A 81 -10.31 -1.15 -15.75
N LYS A 82 -9.77 -0.57 -16.82
CA LYS A 82 -8.39 -0.12 -16.89
C LYS A 82 -8.09 1.06 -15.97
N SER A 83 -9.00 2.02 -15.82
CA SER A 83 -8.80 3.21 -14.96
C SER A 83 -8.43 2.83 -13.52
N TYR A 84 -9.11 1.83 -12.95
CA TYR A 84 -8.79 1.35 -11.61
C TYR A 84 -7.44 0.62 -11.56
N ALA A 85 -7.16 -0.23 -12.55
CA ALA A 85 -5.89 -0.94 -12.64
C ALA A 85 -4.70 0.03 -12.82
N MET A 86 -4.87 1.06 -13.63
CA MET A 86 -3.85 2.10 -13.87
C MET A 86 -3.56 2.93 -12.61
N LEU A 87 -4.60 3.25 -11.81
CA LEU A 87 -4.45 3.96 -10.55
C LEU A 87 -3.73 3.12 -9.49
N ASN A 88 -3.97 1.82 -9.48
CA ASN A 88 -3.41 0.88 -8.50
C ASN A 88 -2.13 0.18 -8.96
N HIS A 89 -1.53 0.58 -10.06
CA HIS A 89 -0.32 -0.04 -10.63
C HIS A 89 -0.44 -1.53 -10.98
N TYR A 90 -1.66 -2.02 -11.18
CA TYR A 90 -1.90 -3.37 -11.72
C TYR A 90 -1.90 -3.40 -13.25
N ALA A 91 -1.81 -2.24 -13.90
CA ALA A 91 -1.66 -2.15 -15.35
C ALA A 91 -0.25 -2.61 -15.72
N GLY A 92 -0.16 -3.71 -16.44
CA GLY A 92 1.09 -4.25 -16.97
C GLY A 92 1.07 -4.31 -18.50
N GLY A 93 2.19 -4.61 -19.11
CA GLY A 93 2.29 -4.79 -20.55
C GLY A 93 2.06 -3.49 -21.33
N GLU A 94 1.16 -3.52 -22.32
CA GLU A 94 0.90 -2.40 -23.24
C GLU A 94 0.30 -1.15 -22.58
N ASP A 95 -0.26 -1.26 -21.37
CA ASP A 95 -0.87 -0.14 -20.66
C ASP A 95 0.06 0.49 -19.61
N ALA A 96 1.31 0.06 -19.52
CA ALA A 96 2.26 0.55 -18.51
C ALA A 96 2.59 2.05 -18.66
N ASP A 97 2.57 2.57 -19.88
CA ASP A 97 2.77 3.98 -20.20
C ASP A 97 1.57 4.87 -19.86
N GLN A 98 0.43 4.26 -19.54
CA GLN A 98 -0.82 4.95 -19.19
C GLN A 98 -1.10 4.96 -17.69
N GLN A 99 -0.16 4.49 -16.87
CA GLN A 99 -0.31 4.48 -15.41
C GLN A 99 -0.37 5.90 -14.83
N PHE A 100 -1.09 6.01 -13.72
CA PHE A 100 -1.06 7.21 -12.90
C PHE A 100 0.30 7.34 -12.22
N LEU A 101 0.93 8.48 -12.41
CA LEU A 101 2.22 8.80 -11.79
C LEU A 101 1.99 9.71 -10.59
N LEU A 102 2.56 9.32 -9.45
CA LEU A 102 2.56 10.08 -8.22
C LEU A 102 3.99 10.18 -7.69
N GLY A 103 4.41 11.39 -7.38
CA GLY A 103 5.69 11.68 -6.78
C GLY A 103 5.53 12.58 -5.55
N VAL A 104 6.45 12.43 -4.60
CA VAL A 104 6.53 13.30 -3.43
C VAL A 104 7.98 13.75 -3.25
N GLU A 105 8.16 15.05 -3.04
CA GLU A 105 9.45 15.66 -2.74
C GLU A 105 9.38 16.29 -1.34
N PHE A 106 10.28 15.86 -0.46
CA PHE A 106 10.39 16.34 0.92
C PHE A 106 11.15 17.66 0.99
N ALA A 107 10.98 18.41 2.07
CA ALA A 107 11.66 19.67 2.30
C ALA A 107 13.21 19.57 2.31
N ASP A 108 13.75 18.39 2.59
CA ASP A 108 15.18 18.09 2.57
C ASP A 108 15.69 17.60 1.21
N GLY A 109 14.84 17.60 0.18
CA GLY A 109 15.15 17.22 -1.19
C GLY A 109 15.07 15.73 -1.48
N ARG A 110 14.77 14.85 -0.51
CA ARG A 110 14.49 13.44 -0.77
C ARG A 110 13.20 13.30 -1.58
N THR A 111 13.19 12.36 -2.49
CA THR A 111 12.05 12.13 -3.38
C THR A 111 11.62 10.68 -3.38
N VAL A 112 10.35 10.44 -3.68
CA VAL A 112 9.79 9.10 -3.86
C VAL A 112 8.69 9.14 -4.92
N THR A 113 8.51 8.01 -5.62
CA THR A 113 7.44 7.85 -6.61
C THR A 113 6.69 6.55 -6.37
N ASN A 114 5.49 6.45 -6.92
CA ASN A 114 4.67 5.24 -6.87
C ASN A 114 5.04 4.18 -7.92
N PHE A 115 6.10 4.38 -8.67
CA PHE A 115 6.62 3.43 -9.66
C PHE A 115 8.07 3.05 -9.36
N GLY A 116 8.53 1.92 -9.94
CA GLY A 116 9.89 1.42 -9.72
C GLY A 116 10.11 0.69 -8.40
N HIS A 117 9.05 0.39 -7.66
CA HIS A 117 9.14 -0.48 -6.48
C HIS A 117 9.20 -1.96 -6.92
N PRO A 118 9.98 -2.80 -6.22
CA PRO A 118 9.87 -4.23 -6.39
C PRO A 118 8.43 -4.65 -6.05
N GLY A 119 7.80 -5.40 -6.94
CA GLY A 119 6.42 -5.87 -6.78
C GLY A 119 6.23 -6.72 -5.52
N PHE A 120 4.97 -6.97 -5.16
CA PHE A 120 4.59 -7.89 -4.08
C PHE A 120 5.35 -9.22 -4.20
N GLY A 121 6.08 -9.62 -3.14
CA GLY A 121 6.86 -10.86 -3.11
C GLY A 121 8.32 -10.74 -3.54
N ALA A 122 8.79 -9.57 -3.93
CA ALA A 122 10.22 -9.34 -4.09
C ALA A 122 10.94 -9.38 -2.74
N THR A 123 12.15 -9.96 -2.72
CA THR A 123 13.00 -9.91 -1.53
C THR A 123 13.26 -8.44 -1.18
N PRO A 124 13.07 -8.03 0.09
CA PRO A 124 13.37 -6.65 0.49
C PRO A 124 14.82 -6.36 0.09
N PRO A 125 15.07 -5.29 -0.67
CA PRO A 125 16.44 -4.84 -0.85
C PRO A 125 17.04 -4.45 0.50
N ASP A 126 18.36 -4.50 0.63
CA ASP A 126 19.09 -3.84 1.72
C ASP A 126 18.89 -2.31 1.58
N GLU A 127 17.70 -1.85 1.91
CA GLU A 127 17.33 -0.45 1.75
C GLU A 127 17.60 0.31 3.05
N ASP A 128 18.17 1.48 2.86
CA ASP A 128 18.29 2.48 3.92
C ASP A 128 16.89 2.78 4.51
N PRO A 129 16.68 2.57 5.82
CA PRO A 129 15.39 2.83 6.48
C PRO A 129 14.97 4.32 6.38
N GLU A 130 15.89 5.23 6.15
CA GLU A 130 15.62 6.66 5.95
C GLU A 130 15.20 7.03 4.52
N LYS A 131 15.35 6.12 3.55
CA LYS A 131 14.93 6.36 2.18
C LYS A 131 13.40 6.41 2.11
N PRO A 132 12.79 7.45 1.50
CA PRO A 132 11.34 7.52 1.39
C PRO A 132 10.75 6.34 0.62
N SER A 133 9.58 5.86 1.09
CA SER A 133 8.77 4.84 0.45
C SER A 133 7.32 5.31 0.34
N LEU A 134 6.70 5.04 -0.80
CA LEU A 134 5.30 5.39 -1.09
C LEU A 134 4.55 4.14 -1.54
N SER A 135 3.74 3.58 -0.66
CA SER A 135 3.06 2.31 -0.87
C SER A 135 1.57 2.52 -1.11
N PRO A 136 0.99 1.99 -2.17
CA PRO A 136 -0.45 1.92 -2.30
C PRO A 136 -1.00 0.97 -1.24
N MET A 137 -2.04 1.40 -0.53
CA MET A 137 -2.70 0.61 0.51
C MET A 137 -3.91 -0.11 -0.07
N GLY A 138 -5.04 0.47 0.04
CA GLY A 138 -6.28 -0.01 -0.52
C GLY A 138 -6.98 1.12 -1.25
N GLY A 139 -7.93 0.76 -2.07
CA GLY A 139 -8.72 1.74 -2.77
C GLY A 139 -10.02 1.14 -3.27
N GLY A 140 -10.91 1.98 -3.71
CA GLY A 140 -12.18 1.53 -4.22
C GLY A 140 -12.90 2.63 -4.98
N GLY A 141 -13.98 2.22 -5.62
CA GLY A 141 -14.79 3.16 -6.34
C GLY A 141 -15.50 2.53 -7.52
N GLY A 142 -16.21 3.34 -8.25
CA GLY A 142 -16.92 2.92 -9.45
C GLY A 142 -17.57 4.10 -10.15
N GLY A 143 -17.93 3.90 -11.40
CA GLY A 143 -18.51 4.95 -12.20
C GLY A 143 -17.58 6.14 -12.38
N ARG A 144 -17.83 7.22 -11.67
CA ARG A 144 -17.07 8.47 -11.79
C ARG A 144 -16.25 8.85 -10.56
N SER A 145 -16.17 7.97 -9.58
CA SER A 145 -15.49 8.25 -8.31
C SER A 145 -14.60 7.08 -7.91
N TYR A 146 -13.33 7.35 -7.70
CA TYR A 146 -12.33 6.40 -7.22
C TYR A 146 -11.52 7.06 -6.12
N ASP A 147 -11.25 6.33 -5.05
CA ASP A 147 -10.38 6.77 -3.98
C ASP A 147 -9.27 5.73 -3.76
N GLN A 148 -8.04 6.19 -3.60
CA GLN A 148 -6.86 5.36 -3.43
C GLN A 148 -6.06 5.86 -2.25
N SER A 149 -5.87 4.99 -1.24
CA SER A 149 -5.03 5.29 -0.09
C SER A 149 -3.56 5.00 -0.37
N TYR A 150 -2.69 5.83 0.20
CA TYR A 150 -1.25 5.68 0.16
C TYR A 150 -0.66 5.78 1.57
N TRP A 151 0.43 5.05 1.78
CA TRP A 151 1.30 5.17 2.93
C TRP A 151 2.65 5.73 2.51
N LEU A 152 3.05 6.85 3.10
CA LEU A 152 4.33 7.52 2.88
C LEU A 152 5.18 7.43 4.14
N THR A 153 6.38 6.89 4.06
CA THR A 153 7.35 6.79 5.15
C THR A 153 8.76 7.15 4.65
N PRO A 154 9.63 7.72 5.51
CA PRO A 154 9.38 8.20 6.88
C PRO A 154 8.43 9.41 6.90
N LEU A 155 8.01 9.82 8.11
CA LEU A 155 7.24 11.05 8.28
C LEU A 155 8.02 12.23 7.66
N PRO A 156 7.38 13.02 6.78
CA PRO A 156 8.04 14.16 6.16
C PRO A 156 8.59 15.14 7.19
N PRO A 157 9.81 15.67 7.02
CA PRO A 157 10.35 16.71 7.88
C PRO A 157 9.53 18.01 7.76
N ALA A 158 9.62 18.85 8.79
CA ALA A 158 8.95 20.15 8.76
C ALA A 158 9.46 21.00 7.56
N GLY A 159 8.52 21.57 6.81
CA GLY A 159 8.77 22.38 5.64
C GLY A 159 7.81 22.06 4.49
N PRO A 160 8.04 22.56 3.28
CA PRO A 160 7.18 22.28 2.15
C PRO A 160 7.24 20.81 1.73
N LEU A 161 6.09 20.18 1.57
CA LEU A 161 5.93 18.87 0.95
C LEU A 161 5.35 19.08 -0.44
N VAL A 162 6.08 18.70 -1.49
CA VAL A 162 5.61 18.87 -2.87
C VAL A 162 5.04 17.55 -3.36
N VAL A 163 3.77 17.57 -3.74
CA VAL A 163 3.09 16.44 -4.37
C VAL A 163 3.02 16.67 -5.86
N VAL A 164 3.50 15.71 -6.64
CA VAL A 164 3.55 15.77 -8.11
C VAL A 164 2.69 14.65 -8.67
N CYS A 165 1.86 14.93 -9.64
CA CYS A 165 1.10 13.89 -10.33
C CYS A 165 0.97 14.15 -11.82
N ALA A 166 0.80 13.06 -12.60
CA ALA A 166 0.51 13.10 -14.03
C ALA A 166 -0.28 11.84 -14.42
N TRP A 167 -1.13 11.93 -15.44
CA TRP A 167 -1.87 10.77 -15.94
C TRP A 167 -2.15 10.87 -17.44
N SER A 168 -1.31 10.25 -18.25
CA SER A 168 -1.40 10.31 -19.72
C SER A 168 -2.72 9.76 -20.27
N ALA A 169 -3.27 8.71 -19.65
CA ALA A 169 -4.56 8.12 -20.06
C ALA A 169 -5.75 9.10 -20.01
N PHE A 170 -5.62 10.20 -19.27
CA PHE A 170 -6.64 11.24 -19.12
C PHE A 170 -6.14 12.63 -19.57
N ASP A 171 -5.08 12.67 -20.37
CA ASP A 171 -4.44 13.92 -20.82
C ASP A 171 -4.13 14.89 -19.66
N LEU A 172 -3.85 14.35 -18.47
CA LEU A 172 -3.48 15.11 -17.30
C LEU A 172 -1.96 15.34 -17.30
N PRO A 173 -1.50 16.58 -17.59
CA PRO A 173 -0.08 16.89 -17.58
C PRO A 173 0.48 16.87 -16.17
N GLU A 174 1.82 16.87 -16.05
CA GLU A 174 2.48 17.00 -14.76
C GLU A 174 2.02 18.25 -14.02
N SER A 175 1.58 18.06 -12.79
CA SER A 175 1.13 19.09 -11.86
C SER A 175 1.93 19.00 -10.58
N ARG A 176 2.26 20.15 -9.97
CA ARG A 176 3.01 20.26 -8.71
C ARG A 176 2.21 21.08 -7.71
N THR A 177 1.96 20.51 -6.54
CA THR A 177 1.20 21.16 -5.46
C THR A 177 2.02 21.15 -4.18
N VAL A 178 2.15 22.29 -3.54
CA VAL A 178 2.84 22.41 -2.26
C VAL A 178 1.83 22.24 -1.13
N VAL A 179 2.17 21.37 -0.18
CA VAL A 179 1.39 21.06 1.01
C VAL A 179 2.19 21.46 2.25
N ASP A 180 1.51 21.83 3.32
CA ASP A 180 2.15 22.20 4.58
C ASP A 180 2.70 20.97 5.34
N GLY A 181 3.95 20.62 5.06
CA GLY A 181 4.65 19.54 5.74
C GLY A 181 5.00 19.87 7.20
N ALA A 182 5.04 21.14 7.59
CA ALA A 182 5.25 21.50 9.00
C ALA A 182 4.02 21.12 9.84
N ALA A 183 2.81 21.36 9.35
CA ALA A 183 1.58 20.92 10.00
C ALA A 183 1.50 19.39 10.09
N ILE A 184 1.99 18.67 9.08
CA ILE A 184 2.07 17.20 9.07
C ILE A 184 3.06 16.71 10.14
N ALA A 185 4.27 17.26 10.17
CA ALA A 185 5.29 16.89 11.15
C ALA A 185 4.84 17.16 12.60
N GLU A 186 4.20 18.31 12.83
CA GLU A 186 3.61 18.65 14.13
C GLU A 186 2.51 17.65 14.52
N ALA A 187 1.61 17.32 13.60
CA ALA A 187 0.56 16.34 13.84
C ALA A 187 1.14 14.96 14.18
N GLY A 188 2.16 14.49 13.46
CA GLY A 188 2.85 13.23 13.73
C GLY A 188 3.47 13.17 15.13
N SER A 189 4.01 14.28 15.62
CA SER A 189 4.54 14.34 17.00
C SER A 189 3.47 14.20 18.10
N ARG A 190 2.19 14.33 17.75
CA ARG A 190 1.03 14.18 18.63
C ARG A 190 0.30 12.85 18.45
N ALA A 191 0.74 12.00 17.53
CA ALA A 191 0.19 10.65 17.38
C ALA A 191 0.36 9.86 18.69
N VAL A 192 -0.65 9.06 19.04
CA VAL A 192 -0.69 8.39 20.35
C VAL A 192 -0.31 6.93 20.18
N VAL A 193 0.85 6.55 20.71
CA VAL A 193 1.25 5.14 20.83
C VAL A 193 0.46 4.52 21.98
N LEU A 194 -0.32 3.47 21.69
CA LEU A 194 -1.23 2.82 22.65
C LEU A 194 -0.49 1.83 23.55
N TRP A 195 0.43 1.06 22.98
CA TRP A 195 1.25 0.06 23.65
C TRP A 195 2.54 -0.19 22.86
N PRO A 196 3.57 -0.78 23.47
CA PRO A 196 4.76 -1.21 22.74
C PRO A 196 4.36 -2.17 21.62
N TRP A 197 4.99 -2.00 20.48
CA TRP A 197 4.77 -2.93 19.36
C TRP A 197 5.29 -4.34 19.73
N SER A 198 4.55 -5.37 19.35
CA SER A 198 4.96 -6.76 19.40
C SER A 198 4.72 -7.42 18.04
N PRO A 199 5.58 -8.36 17.61
CA PRO A 199 5.32 -9.12 16.40
C PRO A 199 3.99 -9.88 16.52
N PRO A 200 3.30 -10.14 15.38
CA PRO A 200 2.14 -11.03 15.38
C PRO A 200 2.51 -12.38 15.98
N GLU A 201 1.61 -12.95 16.79
CA GLU A 201 1.80 -14.32 17.27
C GLU A 201 1.75 -15.27 16.06
N GLU A 202 2.88 -15.91 15.76
CA GLU A 202 2.96 -16.97 14.75
C GLU A 202 2.28 -18.24 15.32
N GLY A 203 0.96 -18.26 15.26
CA GLY A 203 0.19 -19.49 15.43
C GLY A 203 -0.12 -20.11 14.06
N PRO A 204 -0.23 -21.45 13.96
CA PRO A 204 -0.72 -22.04 12.72
C PRO A 204 -2.11 -21.45 12.43
N PHE A 205 -2.22 -20.72 11.33
CA PHE A 205 -3.50 -20.25 10.84
C PHE A 205 -4.30 -21.48 10.37
N GLU A 206 -5.08 -22.06 11.28
CA GLU A 206 -6.13 -23.00 10.88
C GLU A 206 -7.32 -22.15 10.40
N PRO A 207 -7.61 -22.17 9.09
CA PRO A 207 -8.81 -21.49 8.61
C PRO A 207 -10.03 -22.08 9.31
N PRO A 208 -10.95 -21.25 9.83
CA PRO A 208 -12.12 -21.73 10.54
C PRO A 208 -12.91 -22.66 9.61
N THR A 209 -13.08 -23.90 10.05
CA THR A 209 -13.87 -24.87 9.31
C THR A 209 -15.34 -24.45 9.35
N PRO A 210 -16.01 -24.27 8.21
CA PRO A 210 -17.42 -23.93 8.16
C PRO A 210 -18.26 -24.94 8.92
N ARG A 211 -19.20 -24.48 9.74
CA ARG A 211 -20.19 -25.40 10.35
C ARG A 211 -21.14 -25.89 9.28
N VAL A 212 -20.99 -27.13 8.90
CA VAL A 212 -21.81 -27.77 7.88
C VAL A 212 -23.05 -28.39 8.55
N PRO A 213 -24.27 -28.06 8.09
CA PRO A 213 -25.49 -28.69 8.62
C PRO A 213 -25.47 -30.20 8.43
N GLU A 214 -25.73 -30.98 9.48
CA GLU A 214 -25.74 -32.44 9.43
C GLU A 214 -26.81 -32.96 8.46
N GLY A 215 -26.47 -34.02 7.71
CA GLY A 215 -27.37 -34.70 6.78
C GLY A 215 -27.63 -33.90 5.48
N GLY A 216 -27.11 -32.69 5.35
CA GLY A 216 -27.25 -31.83 4.16
C GLY A 216 -26.34 -32.22 2.99
N TRP A 217 -26.48 -31.50 1.87
CA TRP A 217 -25.64 -31.72 0.70
C TRP A 217 -24.17 -31.41 1.00
N PHE A 218 -23.90 -30.35 1.73
CA PHE A 218 -22.54 -29.96 2.10
C PHE A 218 -21.85 -31.00 3.00
N ASP A 219 -22.59 -31.61 3.95
CA ASP A 219 -22.07 -32.66 4.81
C ASP A 219 -21.67 -33.92 4.00
N ARG A 220 -22.46 -34.29 3.00
CA ARG A 220 -22.11 -35.42 2.12
C ARG A 220 -20.88 -35.16 1.28
N VAL A 221 -20.76 -33.96 0.72
CA VAL A 221 -19.65 -33.59 -0.18
C VAL A 221 -18.33 -33.41 0.57
N SER A 222 -18.37 -32.80 1.77
CA SER A 222 -17.14 -32.62 2.58
C SER A 222 -16.56 -33.96 3.07
N ARG A 223 -17.41 -34.98 3.32
CA ARG A 223 -16.97 -36.34 3.71
C ARG A 223 -16.35 -37.12 2.53
N VAL A 224 -16.79 -36.86 1.30
CA VAL A 224 -16.23 -37.52 0.10
C VAL A 224 -14.81 -37.02 -0.19
N GLY A 225 -14.49 -35.74 0.07
CA GLY A 225 -13.15 -35.18 -0.11
C GLY A 225 -12.10 -35.70 0.88
N GLN A 226 -12.50 -36.20 2.04
CA GLN A 226 -11.57 -36.73 3.07
C GLN A 226 -11.18 -38.22 2.86
N VAL A 227 -11.81 -38.95 1.95
CA VAL A 227 -11.56 -40.38 1.72
C VAL A 227 -10.44 -40.63 0.69
N THR A 228 -9.95 -39.62 0.00
CA THR A 228 -8.93 -39.78 -1.08
C THR A 228 -7.49 -39.64 -0.63
N ASP A 229 -7.21 -39.36 0.66
CA ASP A 229 -5.84 -39.21 1.19
C ASP A 229 -5.40 -40.42 2.06
N GLY A 230 -5.77 -41.62 1.65
CA GLY A 230 -5.21 -42.85 2.20
C GLY A 230 -3.88 -43.17 1.52
N PRO A 231 -2.88 -43.73 2.26
CA PRO A 231 -1.59 -44.08 1.67
C PRO A 231 -1.80 -45.14 0.58
N LEU A 232 -1.21 -44.86 -0.59
CA LEU A 232 -1.05 -45.86 -1.65
C LEU A 232 0.04 -46.86 -1.19
N ASP A 233 -0.38 -48.09 -0.84
CA ASP A 233 0.53 -49.25 -0.66
C ASP A 233 1.24 -49.62 -1.95
#